data_1864670be98d5f5a98c8ac57b887a8dd
#
_entry.id   1864670be98d5f5a98c8ac57b887a8dd
#
_cell.length_a   1.000
_cell.length_b   1.000
_cell.length_c   1.000
_cell.angle_alpha   90.00
_cell.angle_beta   90.00
_cell.angle_gamma   90.00
#
_symmetry.space_group_name_H-M   'P 1'
#
loop_
_entity.id
_entity.type
_entity.pdbx_description
1 polymer ?
#
loop_
_entity_poly.entity_id
_entity_poly.type
_entity_poly.pdbx_seq_one_letter_code
_entity_poly.pdbx_strand_id
1 'polypeptide(L)'
;VATLVNYTATLRTRNRNSIANAKTGRATQEFYNAGDNYAGIILFSGMKLTGKVITGLQLTVTSASSGYGASSSKTIYLRKALYQDDIADGVTGSGYAGDALGTFTGSFYNNTTTNTITGDLLTAMGNYISQGNNAFVIYNPSPHAGSQGWSTNYLQWTNVTLTVAYEEAVSAPTTSASSVNLGSAVTIYTNRTSTATTHTITYSFGSVAGSIGTNVGDSVSWTPTLTLASQIPNAVSGICTITCVSFNNGQQTGIRTVKITLTVPSSIVPQITYISITDSNNTVVEKIGTFVKLLSRPLIAITANGVYGSTIASYRTTFDGVTYTDASFITNKALSTAGTVTATITVTDTRGRTLTRSTAINALDYSYPSIKQFKCERSNADGTATQVDGVNVRYNFSGSVAPIDNKNGVACVIYYKLSTASAWNKAENIPIAAYNITAVNVVMEQEFELLSSYDIKVHL
;
A
#
# COMPACT_ATOMS: atom_id res chain seq x y z
N VAL A 1 -24.85 -20.81 14.20
CA VAL A 1 -26.06 -21.44 14.75
C VAL A 1 -25.70 -21.96 16.12
N ALA A 2 -26.48 -21.55 17.14
CA ALA A 2 -26.24 -21.98 18.49
C ALA A 2 -26.43 -23.51 18.62
N THR A 3 -25.50 -24.15 19.30
CA THR A 3 -25.59 -25.56 19.68
C THR A 3 -26.32 -25.68 21.01
N LEU A 4 -27.27 -26.61 21.14
CA LEU A 4 -28.01 -26.88 22.36
C LEU A 4 -27.52 -28.21 22.97
N VAL A 5 -27.20 -28.18 24.26
CA VAL A 5 -26.77 -29.35 25.02
C VAL A 5 -27.44 -29.37 26.40
N ASN A 6 -27.85 -30.56 26.86
CA ASN A 6 -28.47 -30.76 28.19
C ASN A 6 -27.50 -31.50 29.12
N TYR A 7 -27.39 -30.98 30.31
CA TYR A 7 -26.60 -31.58 31.38
C TYR A 7 -27.47 -31.86 32.62
N THR A 8 -27.43 -33.09 33.15
CA THR A 8 -28.11 -33.45 34.39
C THR A 8 -27.12 -33.38 35.55
N ALA A 9 -27.49 -32.74 36.62
CA ALA A 9 -26.62 -32.53 37.76
C ALA A 9 -26.56 -33.68 38.75
N THR A 10 -25.40 -33.87 39.36
CA THR A 10 -25.25 -34.57 40.63
C THR A 10 -25.51 -33.55 41.74
N LEU A 11 -26.37 -33.90 42.70
CA LEU A 11 -26.83 -33.02 43.76
C LEU A 11 -26.32 -33.48 45.12
N ARG A 12 -25.87 -32.50 45.94
CA ARG A 12 -25.55 -32.72 47.34
C ARG A 12 -26.00 -31.52 48.18
N THR A 13 -26.29 -31.79 49.45
CA THR A 13 -26.55 -30.79 50.48
C THR A 13 -25.53 -30.93 51.59
N ARG A 14 -24.94 -29.80 51.97
CA ARG A 14 -24.03 -29.70 53.10
C ARG A 14 -24.58 -28.73 54.16
N ASN A 15 -24.34 -29.04 55.44
CA ASN A 15 -24.59 -28.08 56.51
C ASN A 15 -23.60 -26.88 56.33
N ARG A 16 -24.08 -25.68 56.57
CA ARG A 16 -23.33 -24.43 56.42
C ARG A 16 -22.03 -24.38 57.23
N ASN A 17 -22.10 -24.85 58.50
CA ASN A 17 -21.05 -24.70 59.48
C ASN A 17 -20.42 -26.03 59.93
N SER A 18 -20.86 -27.17 59.35
CA SER A 18 -20.43 -28.51 59.78
C SER A 18 -20.30 -29.40 58.53
N ILE A 19 -19.34 -30.33 58.56
CA ILE A 19 -19.19 -31.42 57.59
C ILE A 19 -20.17 -32.57 57.83
N ALA A 20 -20.82 -32.60 59.04
CA ALA A 20 -21.86 -33.57 59.36
C ALA A 20 -23.14 -33.34 58.49
N ASN A 21 -23.99 -34.39 58.37
CA ASN A 21 -25.30 -34.33 57.73
C ASN A 21 -25.27 -34.07 56.19
N ALA A 22 -24.24 -34.54 55.47
CA ALA A 22 -24.26 -34.51 54.04
C ALA A 22 -25.41 -35.38 53.51
N LYS A 23 -26.32 -34.78 52.71
CA LYS A 23 -27.39 -35.51 52.01
C LYS A 23 -27.02 -35.60 50.52
N THR A 24 -27.00 -36.81 50.00
CA THR A 24 -26.80 -37.09 48.55
C THR A 24 -28.12 -37.07 47.82
N GLY A 25 -28.08 -36.72 46.51
CA GLY A 25 -29.24 -36.69 45.66
C GLY A 25 -30.20 -35.49 45.87
N ARG A 26 -29.77 -34.50 46.64
CA ARG A 26 -30.58 -33.29 46.93
C ARG A 26 -29.70 -32.06 47.02
N ALA A 27 -30.16 -30.92 46.49
CA ALA A 27 -29.58 -29.60 46.71
C ALA A 27 -30.60 -28.76 47.51
N THR A 28 -30.16 -28.18 48.65
CA THR A 28 -31.04 -27.48 49.61
C THR A 28 -30.58 -26.05 49.77
N GLN A 29 -31.54 -25.09 49.73
CA GLN A 29 -31.34 -23.71 50.14
C GLN A 29 -32.25 -23.39 51.33
N GLU A 30 -31.71 -22.76 52.35
CA GLU A 30 -32.44 -22.36 53.54
C GLU A 30 -32.98 -20.94 53.43
N PHE A 31 -34.19 -20.67 53.91
CA PHE A 31 -34.82 -19.35 53.93
C PHE A 31 -34.88 -18.72 55.31
N TYR A 32 -34.94 -19.56 56.37
CA TYR A 32 -34.96 -19.11 57.76
C TYR A 32 -33.85 -19.79 58.54
N ASN A 33 -33.32 -19.07 59.52
CA ASN A 33 -32.26 -19.58 60.39
C ASN A 33 -32.81 -20.57 61.40
N ALA A 34 -32.79 -21.85 61.10
CA ALA A 34 -33.26 -22.94 61.91
C ALA A 34 -32.11 -23.68 62.63
N GLY A 35 -30.93 -23.09 62.71
CA GLY A 35 -29.76 -23.68 63.32
C GLY A 35 -28.87 -24.53 62.47
N ASP A 36 -29.39 -25.12 61.38
CA ASP A 36 -28.69 -26.00 60.45
C ASP A 36 -28.67 -25.41 59.01
N ASN A 37 -28.07 -24.27 58.85
CA ASN A 37 -28.00 -23.61 57.53
C ASN A 37 -27.42 -24.52 56.42
N TYR A 38 -28.15 -24.74 55.35
CA TYR A 38 -27.77 -25.64 54.25
C TYR A 38 -27.32 -24.88 52.97
N ALA A 39 -26.30 -25.45 52.34
CA ALA A 39 -25.89 -25.11 50.97
C ALA A 39 -26.16 -26.29 50.05
N GLY A 40 -26.85 -26.06 48.96
CA GLY A 40 -27.10 -27.06 47.90
C GLY A 40 -26.03 -26.95 46.82
N ILE A 41 -25.37 -28.06 46.55
CA ILE A 41 -24.31 -28.14 45.54
C ILE A 41 -24.88 -28.85 44.30
N ILE A 42 -24.65 -28.25 43.14
CA ILE A 42 -25.14 -28.66 41.82
C ILE A 42 -23.93 -28.84 40.95
N LEU A 43 -23.55 -30.07 40.63
CA LEU A 43 -22.39 -30.42 39.81
C LEU A 43 -22.85 -31.04 38.46
N PHE A 44 -22.52 -30.41 37.39
CA PHE A 44 -22.76 -30.87 36.00
C PHE A 44 -21.53 -31.64 35.47
N SER A 45 -21.37 -32.87 35.90
CA SER A 45 -20.24 -33.72 35.45
C SER A 45 -20.19 -33.83 33.92
N GLY A 46 -19.00 -33.68 33.34
CA GLY A 46 -18.81 -33.76 31.92
C GLY A 46 -19.14 -32.48 31.11
N MET A 47 -19.59 -31.39 31.79
CA MET A 47 -19.78 -30.11 31.12
C MET A 47 -18.41 -29.49 30.75
N LYS A 48 -18.08 -29.43 29.47
CA LYS A 48 -16.82 -28.89 28.94
C LYS A 48 -17.11 -27.80 27.93
N LEU A 49 -17.34 -26.59 28.39
CA LEU A 49 -17.73 -25.42 27.56
C LEU A 49 -16.69 -24.29 27.64
N THR A 50 -15.45 -24.61 27.98
CA THR A 50 -14.35 -23.64 28.02
C THR A 50 -14.17 -22.96 26.68
N GLY A 51 -14.14 -21.63 26.69
CA GLY A 51 -13.94 -20.81 25.47
C GLY A 51 -15.16 -20.73 24.54
N LYS A 52 -16.32 -21.30 24.93
CA LYS A 52 -17.58 -21.13 24.19
C LYS A 52 -18.27 -19.83 24.56
N VAL A 53 -19.00 -19.26 23.60
CA VAL A 53 -19.88 -18.11 23.88
C VAL A 53 -21.26 -18.62 24.26
N ILE A 54 -21.64 -18.50 25.53
CA ILE A 54 -22.94 -18.96 26.01
C ILE A 54 -24.00 -17.91 25.61
N THR A 55 -24.97 -18.35 24.83
CA THR A 55 -26.02 -17.49 24.26
C THR A 55 -27.38 -17.68 24.92
N GLY A 56 -27.56 -18.77 25.66
CA GLY A 56 -28.79 -19.04 26.39
C GLY A 56 -28.62 -20.11 27.42
N LEU A 57 -29.38 -20.00 28.53
CA LEU A 57 -29.42 -20.97 29.63
C LEU A 57 -30.86 -21.20 30.04
N GLN A 58 -31.25 -22.48 30.23
CA GLN A 58 -32.49 -22.89 30.87
C GLN A 58 -32.19 -23.86 31.97
N LEU A 59 -32.69 -23.57 33.17
CA LEU A 59 -32.56 -24.43 34.36
C LEU A 59 -33.89 -25.09 34.66
N THR A 60 -33.96 -26.40 34.44
CA THR A 60 -35.13 -27.23 34.80
C THR A 60 -34.85 -27.89 36.14
N VAL A 61 -35.72 -27.68 37.12
CA VAL A 61 -35.56 -28.20 38.45
C VAL A 61 -36.81 -28.94 38.88
N THR A 62 -36.63 -30.09 39.57
CA THR A 62 -37.69 -30.82 40.24
C THR A 62 -37.49 -30.65 41.74
N SER A 63 -38.52 -30.20 42.45
CA SER A 63 -38.51 -29.96 43.89
C SER A 63 -39.27 -31.06 44.67
N ALA A 64 -38.81 -31.32 45.89
CA ALA A 64 -39.48 -32.22 46.80
C ALA A 64 -40.73 -31.63 47.42
N SER A 65 -41.67 -32.49 47.82
CA SER A 65 -42.93 -32.10 48.45
C SER A 65 -42.83 -31.66 49.91
N SER A 66 -41.73 -32.00 50.59
CA SER A 66 -41.55 -31.74 52.01
C SER A 66 -40.64 -30.54 52.24
N GLY A 67 -40.98 -29.69 53.18
CA GLY A 67 -40.13 -28.59 53.62
C GLY A 67 -40.45 -27.24 52.98
N TYR A 68 -41.61 -27.09 52.31
CA TYR A 68 -41.95 -25.87 51.62
C TYR A 68 -43.43 -25.45 51.80
N GLY A 69 -43.67 -24.24 52.26
CA GLY A 69 -45.05 -23.70 52.28
C GLY A 69 -45.60 -23.53 50.89
N ALA A 70 -46.79 -24.07 50.68
CA ALA A 70 -47.46 -24.14 49.36
C ALA A 70 -47.41 -22.84 48.57
N SER A 71 -47.19 -22.93 47.31
CA SER A 71 -47.53 -21.95 46.20
C SER A 71 -46.87 -20.56 46.25
N SER A 72 -45.90 -20.25 47.09
CA SER A 72 -45.26 -18.94 47.06
C SER A 72 -43.99 -18.94 46.21
N SER A 73 -43.79 -17.91 45.39
CA SER A 73 -42.54 -17.66 44.71
C SER A 73 -41.39 -17.47 45.68
N LYS A 74 -40.25 -18.06 45.40
CA LYS A 74 -39.02 -18.01 46.24
C LYS A 74 -37.85 -17.51 45.45
N THR A 75 -37.01 -16.73 46.10
CA THR A 75 -35.75 -16.23 45.55
C THR A 75 -34.64 -17.26 45.77
N ILE A 76 -34.02 -17.69 44.66
CA ILE A 76 -32.86 -18.56 44.67
C ILE A 76 -31.59 -17.71 44.55
N TYR A 77 -30.65 -17.93 45.47
CA TYR A 77 -29.34 -17.30 45.48
C TYR A 77 -28.33 -18.26 44.88
N LEU A 78 -27.93 -17.97 43.63
CA LEU A 78 -26.96 -18.77 42.89
C LEU A 78 -25.56 -18.19 43.07
N ARG A 79 -24.61 -19.05 43.39
CA ARG A 79 -23.21 -18.69 43.62
C ARG A 79 -22.27 -19.57 42.84
N LYS A 80 -21.03 -19.10 42.63
CA LYS A 80 -19.93 -19.95 42.12
C LYS A 80 -19.64 -21.05 43.14
N ALA A 81 -19.26 -22.23 42.67
CA ALA A 81 -18.68 -23.26 43.50
C ALA A 81 -17.17 -23.08 43.56
N LEU A 82 -16.59 -23.19 44.75
CA LEU A 82 -15.13 -23.13 44.94
C LEU A 82 -14.44 -24.42 44.49
N TYR A 83 -15.18 -25.52 44.39
CA TYR A 83 -14.69 -26.82 43.90
C TYR A 83 -15.47 -27.23 42.66
N GLN A 84 -14.72 -27.70 41.66
CA GLN A 84 -15.25 -28.14 40.39
C GLN A 84 -14.94 -29.63 40.18
N ASP A 85 -15.69 -30.33 39.33
CA ASP A 85 -15.52 -31.72 38.91
C ASP A 85 -15.71 -32.76 40.01
N ASP A 86 -15.55 -32.43 41.28
CA ASP A 86 -15.82 -33.30 42.43
C ASP A 86 -16.37 -32.50 43.60
N ILE A 87 -17.04 -33.23 44.53
CA ILE A 87 -17.55 -32.64 45.76
C ILE A 87 -16.61 -33.08 46.88
N ALA A 88 -15.68 -32.20 47.27
CA ALA A 88 -14.66 -32.49 48.25
C ALA A 88 -15.25 -32.92 49.59
N ASP A 89 -14.68 -33.95 50.18
CA ASP A 89 -15.00 -34.35 51.54
C ASP A 89 -14.31 -33.42 52.57
N GLY A 90 -14.96 -33.20 53.70
CA GLY A 90 -14.39 -32.39 54.77
C GLY A 90 -14.59 -30.86 54.65
N VAL A 91 -15.31 -30.38 53.62
CA VAL A 91 -15.63 -28.95 53.44
C VAL A 91 -17.04 -28.65 53.94
N THR A 92 -17.22 -27.56 54.67
CA THR A 92 -18.54 -27.08 55.10
C THR A 92 -19.36 -26.53 53.95
N GLY A 93 -20.68 -26.42 54.04
CA GLY A 93 -21.56 -25.89 53.01
C GLY A 93 -21.20 -24.43 52.62
N SER A 94 -20.81 -23.60 53.60
CA SER A 94 -20.31 -22.23 53.31
C SER A 94 -18.96 -22.21 52.63
N GLY A 95 -18.09 -23.21 52.90
CA GLY A 95 -16.81 -23.39 52.25
C GLY A 95 -16.91 -23.74 50.76
N TYR A 96 -18.05 -24.23 50.25
CA TYR A 96 -18.31 -24.44 48.84
C TYR A 96 -18.74 -23.17 48.11
N ALA A 97 -19.37 -22.20 48.81
CA ALA A 97 -19.97 -21.06 48.21
C ALA A 97 -18.96 -19.93 47.94
N GLY A 98 -18.61 -19.73 46.67
CA GLY A 98 -17.85 -18.60 46.21
C GLY A 98 -18.70 -17.34 46.01
N ASP A 99 -18.27 -16.43 45.14
CA ASP A 99 -18.96 -15.18 44.83
C ASP A 99 -20.38 -15.41 44.30
N ALA A 100 -21.26 -14.44 44.52
CA ALA A 100 -22.59 -14.46 43.97
C ALA A 100 -22.55 -14.38 42.43
N LEU A 101 -23.33 -15.22 41.78
CA LEU A 101 -23.62 -15.10 40.34
C LEU A 101 -24.87 -14.24 40.10
N GLY A 102 -25.86 -14.36 41.03
CA GLY A 102 -27.09 -13.60 40.97
C GLY A 102 -28.26 -14.36 41.60
N THR A 103 -29.45 -13.89 41.40
CA THR A 103 -30.69 -14.49 41.92
C THR A 103 -31.72 -14.66 40.83
N PHE A 104 -32.60 -15.63 40.98
CA PHE A 104 -33.83 -15.76 40.20
C PHE A 104 -34.98 -16.22 41.09
N THR A 105 -36.21 -15.96 40.67
CA THR A 105 -37.39 -16.25 41.46
C THR A 105 -38.27 -17.28 40.74
N GLY A 106 -38.78 -18.25 41.44
CA GLY A 106 -39.65 -19.27 40.89
C GLY A 106 -40.52 -19.92 41.98
N SER A 107 -41.51 -20.69 41.51
CA SER A 107 -42.35 -21.53 42.38
C SER A 107 -41.86 -22.97 42.32
N PHE A 108 -41.47 -23.54 43.46
CA PHE A 108 -40.75 -24.81 43.55
C PHE A 108 -41.40 -25.81 44.48
N TYR A 109 -42.71 -25.83 44.56
CA TYR A 109 -43.41 -26.76 45.46
C TYR A 109 -43.86 -28.01 44.70
N ASN A 110 -43.25 -29.16 45.02
CA ASN A 110 -43.59 -30.49 44.51
C ASN A 110 -43.89 -30.53 42.98
N ASN A 111 -43.08 -29.83 42.24
CA ASN A 111 -43.23 -29.69 40.79
C ASN A 111 -41.89 -29.66 40.04
N THR A 112 -41.96 -29.77 38.72
CA THR A 112 -40.84 -29.53 37.86
C THR A 112 -41.08 -28.19 37.17
N THR A 113 -40.11 -27.27 37.30
CA THR A 113 -40.18 -25.91 36.75
C THR A 113 -38.97 -25.68 35.87
N THR A 114 -39.19 -25.07 34.69
CA THR A 114 -38.11 -24.62 33.83
C THR A 114 -38.02 -23.09 33.89
N ASN A 115 -36.84 -22.61 34.25
CA ASN A 115 -36.54 -21.18 34.32
C ASN A 115 -35.57 -20.80 33.21
N THR A 116 -35.96 -19.87 32.35
CA THR A 116 -35.05 -19.25 31.36
C THR A 116 -34.23 -18.19 32.07
N ILE A 117 -32.91 -18.35 32.06
CA ILE A 117 -31.98 -17.40 32.68
C ILE A 117 -31.73 -16.27 31.68
N THR A 118 -31.91 -15.05 32.16
CA THR A 118 -31.83 -13.81 31.33
C THR A 118 -31.03 -12.70 32.01
N GLY A 119 -30.72 -11.65 31.30
CA GLY A 119 -30.09 -10.44 31.86
C GLY A 119 -28.69 -10.69 32.45
N ASP A 120 -28.41 -10.00 33.56
CA ASP A 120 -27.10 -10.06 34.23
C ASP A 120 -26.76 -11.46 34.74
N LEU A 121 -27.77 -12.24 35.15
CA LEU A 121 -27.56 -13.62 35.59
C LEU A 121 -27.11 -14.51 34.43
N LEU A 122 -27.68 -14.36 33.22
CA LEU A 122 -27.22 -15.07 32.02
C LEU A 122 -25.76 -14.72 31.72
N THR A 123 -25.42 -13.44 31.78
CA THR A 123 -24.06 -12.98 31.55
C THR A 123 -23.07 -13.54 32.56
N ALA A 124 -23.42 -13.48 33.86
CA ALA A 124 -22.56 -13.97 34.93
C ALA A 124 -22.36 -15.51 34.90
N MET A 125 -23.45 -16.27 34.71
CA MET A 125 -23.38 -17.72 34.54
C MET A 125 -22.66 -18.12 33.26
N GLY A 126 -22.95 -17.47 32.14
CA GLY A 126 -22.32 -17.73 30.87
C GLY A 126 -20.80 -17.53 30.90
N ASN A 127 -20.34 -16.42 31.50
CA ASN A 127 -18.92 -16.17 31.68
C ASN A 127 -18.27 -17.22 32.62
N TYR A 128 -18.94 -17.61 33.66
CA TYR A 128 -18.46 -18.63 34.59
C TYR A 128 -18.33 -20.01 33.94
N ILE A 129 -19.31 -20.42 33.17
CA ILE A 129 -19.29 -21.67 32.36
C ILE A 129 -18.18 -21.61 31.28
N SER A 130 -18.04 -20.50 30.60
CA SER A 130 -17.00 -20.32 29.53
C SER A 130 -15.58 -20.38 30.08
N GLN A 131 -15.37 -20.14 31.37
CA GLN A 131 -14.10 -20.34 32.06
C GLN A 131 -13.81 -21.81 32.39
N GLY A 132 -14.71 -22.73 32.10
CA GLY A 132 -14.56 -24.17 32.33
C GLY A 132 -15.18 -24.67 33.62
N ASN A 133 -15.96 -23.81 34.29
CA ASN A 133 -16.60 -24.17 35.53
C ASN A 133 -17.89 -24.95 35.28
N ASN A 134 -18.11 -25.99 36.07
CA ASN A 134 -19.23 -26.93 35.92
C ASN A 134 -20.04 -27.16 37.19
N ALA A 135 -19.75 -26.44 38.27
CA ALA A 135 -20.46 -26.59 39.54
C ALA A 135 -20.99 -25.25 40.06
N PHE A 136 -22.17 -25.31 40.68
CA PHE A 136 -22.88 -24.17 41.24
C PHE A 136 -23.32 -24.46 42.65
N VAL A 137 -23.55 -23.40 43.46
CA VAL A 137 -24.08 -23.52 44.79
C VAL A 137 -25.35 -22.68 44.96
N ILE A 138 -26.42 -23.26 45.43
CA ILE A 138 -27.57 -22.51 45.92
C ILE A 138 -27.39 -22.29 47.43
N TYR A 139 -27.22 -21.02 47.82
CA TYR A 139 -26.91 -20.68 49.20
C TYR A 139 -27.36 -19.26 49.55
N ASN A 140 -28.31 -19.13 50.48
CA ASN A 140 -28.73 -17.84 50.99
C ASN A 140 -27.73 -17.37 52.09
N PRO A 141 -26.97 -16.28 51.87
CA PRO A 141 -25.99 -15.80 52.84
C PRO A 141 -26.62 -15.15 54.07
N SER A 142 -27.89 -14.73 53.96
CA SER A 142 -28.63 -14.02 55.03
C SER A 142 -30.05 -14.54 55.15
N PRO A 143 -30.23 -15.77 55.66
CA PRO A 143 -31.57 -16.30 55.92
C PRO A 143 -32.29 -15.47 56.97
N HIS A 144 -33.64 -15.39 56.87
CA HIS A 144 -34.46 -14.60 57.74
C HIS A 144 -34.29 -15.06 59.22
N ALA A 145 -34.06 -14.11 60.14
CA ALA A 145 -34.01 -14.43 61.56
C ALA A 145 -35.40 -14.82 62.06
N GLY A 146 -35.50 -15.96 62.71
CA GLY A 146 -36.74 -16.47 63.33
C GLY A 146 -37.00 -17.94 63.03
N SER A 147 -37.72 -18.63 63.94
CA SER A 147 -38.09 -20.04 63.76
C SER A 147 -39.47 -20.13 63.09
N GLN A 148 -39.52 -20.46 61.84
CA GLN A 148 -40.72 -21.02 61.19
C GLN A 148 -40.62 -22.54 61.24
N GLY A 149 -41.75 -23.23 61.15
CA GLY A 149 -41.75 -24.70 61.13
C GLY A 149 -40.80 -25.27 60.07
N TRP A 150 -40.17 -26.42 60.37
CA TRP A 150 -39.22 -27.09 59.48
C TRP A 150 -39.70 -27.19 58.01
N SER A 151 -41.01 -27.38 57.85
CA SER A 151 -41.66 -27.47 56.53
C SER A 151 -41.63 -26.19 55.67
N THR A 152 -41.27 -25.03 56.25
CA THR A 152 -41.24 -23.74 55.55
C THR A 152 -39.85 -23.12 55.46
N ASN A 153 -38.87 -23.74 56.09
CA ASN A 153 -37.54 -23.16 56.27
C ASN A 153 -36.58 -23.39 55.11
N TYR A 154 -36.82 -24.35 54.25
CA TYR A 154 -35.89 -24.72 53.18
C TYR A 154 -36.59 -25.17 51.91
N LEU A 155 -35.86 -25.09 50.79
CA LEU A 155 -36.20 -25.67 49.50
C LEU A 155 -35.26 -26.84 49.22
N GLN A 156 -35.78 -27.94 48.68
CA GLN A 156 -34.97 -29.07 48.20
C GLN A 156 -35.24 -29.35 46.73
N TRP A 157 -34.19 -29.33 45.94
CA TRP A 157 -34.20 -29.81 44.57
C TRP A 157 -33.74 -31.25 44.57
N THR A 158 -34.46 -32.13 43.83
CA THR A 158 -34.16 -33.53 43.69
C THR A 158 -33.68 -33.91 42.33
N ASN A 159 -33.92 -33.06 41.35
CA ASN A 159 -33.35 -33.18 40.02
C ASN A 159 -33.08 -31.77 39.42
N VAL A 160 -31.97 -31.61 38.75
CA VAL A 160 -31.61 -30.34 38.07
C VAL A 160 -31.00 -30.67 36.73
N THR A 161 -31.56 -30.10 35.67
CA THR A 161 -31.02 -30.17 34.32
C THR A 161 -30.73 -28.75 33.82
N LEU A 162 -29.55 -28.53 33.24
CA LEU A 162 -29.15 -27.28 32.61
C LEU A 162 -29.10 -27.50 31.09
N THR A 163 -29.92 -26.75 30.38
CA THR A 163 -29.84 -26.66 28.90
C THR A 163 -29.02 -25.44 28.57
N VAL A 164 -27.95 -25.66 27.83
CA VAL A 164 -27.00 -24.59 27.44
C VAL A 164 -27.07 -24.40 25.90
N ALA A 165 -27.35 -23.19 25.49
CA ALA A 165 -27.15 -22.75 24.12
C ALA A 165 -25.79 -22.03 24.03
N TYR A 166 -24.94 -22.45 23.10
CA TYR A 166 -23.63 -21.84 22.91
C TYR A 166 -23.24 -21.74 21.44
N GLU A 167 -22.32 -20.84 21.16
CA GLU A 167 -21.65 -20.70 19.87
C GLU A 167 -20.14 -20.83 20.04
N GLU A 168 -19.46 -21.26 18.98
CA GLU A 168 -18.01 -21.30 18.96
C GLU A 168 -17.46 -19.85 18.93
N ALA A 169 -16.44 -19.59 19.73
CA ALA A 169 -15.74 -18.31 19.68
C ALA A 169 -14.96 -18.18 18.37
N VAL A 170 -15.26 -17.13 17.58
CA VAL A 170 -14.55 -16.82 16.33
C VAL A 170 -13.56 -15.69 16.59
N SER A 171 -12.30 -15.97 16.32
CA SER A 171 -11.22 -14.98 16.49
C SER A 171 -11.38 -13.77 15.58
N ALA A 172 -11.19 -12.58 16.12
CA ALA A 172 -11.27 -11.31 15.39
C ALA A 172 -9.85 -10.79 15.08
N PRO A 173 -9.30 -11.00 13.87
CA PRO A 173 -7.93 -10.66 13.57
C PRO A 173 -7.71 -9.14 13.57
N THR A 174 -6.50 -8.73 13.99
CA THR A 174 -6.00 -7.36 13.87
C THR A 174 -4.59 -7.36 13.27
N THR A 175 -4.10 -6.20 12.85
CA THR A 175 -2.75 -6.02 12.31
C THR A 175 -1.97 -5.04 13.15
N SER A 176 -0.64 -5.21 13.23
CA SER A 176 0.26 -4.29 13.98
C SER A 176 0.30 -2.87 13.40
N ALA A 177 -0.17 -2.69 12.16
CA ALA A 177 -0.28 -1.39 11.50
C ALA A 177 -1.46 -1.41 10.51
N SER A 178 -2.09 -0.26 10.28
CA SER A 178 -3.17 -0.10 9.28
C SER A 178 -2.65 -0.05 7.83
N SER A 179 -1.34 0.19 7.66
CA SER A 179 -0.66 0.19 6.36
C SER A 179 0.75 -0.37 6.48
N VAL A 180 1.25 -0.95 5.37
CA VAL A 180 2.61 -1.47 5.28
C VAL A 180 3.15 -1.31 3.86
N ASN A 181 4.45 -1.02 3.73
CA ASN A 181 5.12 -1.04 2.43
C ASN A 181 5.31 -2.48 1.95
N LEU A 182 5.08 -2.71 0.66
CA LEU A 182 5.47 -3.95 0.01
C LEU A 182 6.97 -4.20 0.24
N GLY A 183 7.33 -5.43 0.62
CA GLY A 183 8.69 -5.80 1.04
C GLY A 183 9.00 -5.59 2.53
N SER A 184 8.10 -4.98 3.30
CA SER A 184 8.22 -4.81 4.76
C SER A 184 7.30 -5.76 5.51
N ALA A 185 7.72 -6.20 6.70
CA ALA A 185 6.93 -7.12 7.51
C ALA A 185 5.81 -6.41 8.28
N VAL A 186 4.68 -7.10 8.47
CA VAL A 186 3.58 -6.74 9.35
C VAL A 186 3.15 -7.96 10.16
N THR A 187 2.82 -7.78 11.42
CA THR A 187 2.29 -8.85 12.26
C THR A 187 0.77 -8.86 12.24
N ILE A 188 0.20 -10.05 12.04
CA ILE A 188 -1.23 -10.30 12.12
C ILE A 188 -1.49 -11.04 13.42
N TYR A 189 -2.29 -10.45 14.30
CA TYR A 189 -2.74 -11.03 15.55
C TYR A 189 -4.09 -11.72 15.34
N THR A 190 -4.25 -12.92 15.83
CA THR A 190 -5.51 -13.68 15.70
C THR A 190 -6.52 -13.28 16.76
N ASN A 191 -6.03 -12.79 17.93
CA ASN A 191 -6.84 -12.48 19.12
C ASN A 191 -7.72 -13.66 19.54
N ARG A 192 -7.15 -14.87 19.51
CA ARG A 192 -7.87 -16.09 19.95
C ARG A 192 -8.22 -16.03 21.43
N THR A 193 -9.36 -16.59 21.76
CA THR A 193 -9.86 -16.65 23.14
C THR A 193 -9.43 -17.93 23.88
N SER A 194 -8.89 -18.93 23.14
CA SER A 194 -8.44 -20.22 23.67
C SER A 194 -7.17 -20.66 22.95
N THR A 195 -6.24 -21.26 23.70
CA THR A 195 -5.03 -21.89 23.14
C THR A 195 -5.31 -23.09 22.24
N ALA A 196 -6.48 -23.71 22.37
CA ALA A 196 -6.94 -24.80 21.49
C ALA A 196 -7.39 -24.31 20.11
N THR A 197 -7.59 -22.98 19.93
CA THR A 197 -7.98 -22.42 18.64
C THR A 197 -6.75 -22.17 17.79
N THR A 198 -6.79 -22.70 16.55
CA THR A 198 -5.78 -22.47 15.51
C THR A 198 -6.42 -21.79 14.30
N HIS A 199 -5.59 -21.24 13.41
CA HIS A 199 -6.09 -20.43 12.30
C HIS A 199 -5.40 -20.78 10.98
N THR A 200 -6.14 -20.66 9.89
CA THR A 200 -5.60 -20.51 8.55
C THR A 200 -5.79 -19.05 8.14
N ILE A 201 -4.67 -18.40 7.79
CA ILE A 201 -4.66 -16.99 7.40
C ILE A 201 -4.25 -16.88 5.94
N THR A 202 -5.09 -16.20 5.16
CA THR A 202 -4.88 -15.95 3.73
C THR A 202 -5.01 -14.45 3.44
N TYR A 203 -4.50 -14.02 2.29
CA TYR A 203 -4.72 -12.65 1.81
C TYR A 203 -5.33 -12.66 0.41
N SER A 204 -6.01 -11.56 0.06
CA SER A 204 -6.41 -11.23 -1.30
C SER A 204 -6.10 -9.77 -1.60
N PHE A 205 -5.44 -9.53 -2.76
CA PHE A 205 -5.05 -8.20 -3.21
C PHE A 205 -5.18 -8.11 -4.73
N GLY A 206 -6.10 -7.30 -5.23
CA GLY A 206 -6.48 -7.32 -6.63
C GLY A 206 -7.04 -8.68 -7.02
N SER A 207 -6.48 -9.29 -8.06
CA SER A 207 -6.83 -10.66 -8.52
C SER A 207 -5.96 -11.76 -7.89
N VAL A 208 -4.98 -11.40 -7.05
CA VAL A 208 -4.04 -12.35 -6.43
C VAL A 208 -4.49 -12.67 -5.02
N ALA A 209 -4.51 -13.96 -4.68
CA ALA A 209 -4.69 -14.46 -3.33
C ALA A 209 -3.57 -15.44 -2.98
N GLY A 210 -3.29 -15.59 -1.67
CA GLY A 210 -2.26 -16.50 -1.20
C GLY A 210 -2.40 -16.83 0.27
N SER A 211 -1.65 -17.86 0.71
CA SER A 211 -1.56 -18.25 2.11
C SER A 211 -0.52 -17.41 2.84
N ILE A 212 -0.85 -17.00 4.07
CA ILE A 212 0.08 -16.35 5.00
C ILE A 212 0.57 -17.37 6.02
N GLY A 213 -0.33 -18.21 6.53
CA GLY A 213 0.02 -19.26 7.49
C GLY A 213 -1.11 -20.22 7.76
N THR A 214 -0.74 -21.42 8.19
CA THR A 214 -1.64 -22.49 8.66
C THR A 214 -1.27 -22.90 10.07
N ASN A 215 -2.23 -23.39 10.85
CA ASN A 215 -2.07 -23.72 12.28
C ASN A 215 -1.53 -22.56 13.12
N VAL A 216 -1.86 -21.32 12.74
CA VAL A 216 -1.40 -20.11 13.43
C VAL A 216 -2.07 -20.04 14.79
N GLY A 217 -1.28 -19.83 15.83
CA GLY A 217 -1.73 -19.58 17.20
C GLY A 217 -2.14 -18.12 17.42
N ASP A 218 -1.34 -17.37 18.17
CA ASP A 218 -1.62 -15.97 18.56
C ASP A 218 -1.35 -14.96 17.46
N SER A 219 -0.31 -15.19 16.65
CA SER A 219 0.10 -14.26 15.58
C SER A 219 0.94 -14.92 14.53
N VAL A 220 1.08 -14.25 13.39
CA VAL A 220 2.01 -14.57 12.30
C VAL A 220 2.60 -13.30 11.71
N SER A 221 3.88 -13.34 11.37
CA SER A 221 4.53 -12.27 10.60
C SER A 221 4.33 -12.53 9.10
N TRP A 222 3.98 -11.49 8.35
CA TRP A 222 3.82 -11.53 6.90
C TRP A 222 4.57 -10.40 6.23
N THR A 223 5.32 -10.73 5.17
CA THR A 223 6.00 -9.75 4.32
C THR A 223 5.36 -9.80 2.92
N PRO A 224 4.44 -8.87 2.58
CA PRO A 224 3.85 -8.81 1.26
C PRO A 224 4.93 -8.51 0.22
N THR A 225 5.03 -9.31 -0.84
CA THR A 225 6.08 -9.21 -1.85
C THR A 225 5.91 -7.98 -2.75
N LEU A 226 7.01 -7.44 -3.28
CA LEU A 226 6.99 -6.32 -4.24
C LEU A 226 6.21 -6.65 -5.53
N THR A 227 6.12 -7.92 -5.90
CA THR A 227 5.37 -8.38 -7.08
C THR A 227 3.88 -8.05 -7.00
N LEU A 228 3.32 -7.91 -5.79
CA LEU A 228 1.93 -7.49 -5.59
C LEU A 228 1.65 -6.08 -6.13
N ALA A 229 2.67 -5.24 -6.31
CA ALA A 229 2.50 -3.92 -6.94
C ALA A 229 1.93 -4.01 -8.35
N SER A 230 2.09 -5.14 -9.05
CA SER A 230 1.48 -5.37 -10.38
C SER A 230 -0.05 -5.36 -10.36
N GLN A 231 -0.67 -5.56 -9.20
CA GLN A 231 -2.12 -5.49 -9.03
C GLN A 231 -2.66 -4.05 -8.97
N ILE A 232 -1.77 -3.07 -8.80
CA ILE A 232 -2.10 -1.64 -8.73
C ILE A 232 -1.16 -0.84 -9.66
N PRO A 233 -1.18 -1.10 -11.00
CA PRO A 233 -0.22 -0.50 -11.94
C PRO A 233 -0.33 1.03 -12.04
N ASN A 234 -1.48 1.59 -11.69
CA ASN A 234 -1.81 3.02 -11.79
C ASN A 234 -1.99 3.70 -10.42
N ALA A 235 -1.62 3.03 -9.32
CA ALA A 235 -1.77 3.55 -7.97
C ALA A 235 -0.55 3.23 -7.11
N VAL A 236 -0.30 4.06 -6.10
CA VAL A 236 0.79 3.87 -5.14
C VAL A 236 0.38 3.05 -3.92
N SER A 237 -0.92 2.80 -3.73
CA SER A 237 -1.44 1.98 -2.63
C SER A 237 -2.77 1.33 -2.99
N GLY A 238 -3.10 0.25 -2.28
CA GLY A 238 -4.36 -0.47 -2.45
C GLY A 238 -4.75 -1.22 -1.17
N ILE A 239 -6.03 -1.60 -1.07
CA ILE A 239 -6.56 -2.34 0.08
C ILE A 239 -6.36 -3.84 -0.13
N CYS A 240 -5.71 -4.47 0.82
CA CYS A 240 -5.58 -5.92 0.93
C CYS A 240 -6.56 -6.44 1.99
N THR A 241 -7.27 -7.51 1.70
CA THR A 241 -8.12 -8.21 2.65
C THR A 241 -7.38 -9.44 3.18
N ILE A 242 -7.23 -9.51 4.50
CA ILE A 242 -6.69 -10.67 5.20
C ILE A 242 -7.88 -11.45 5.77
N THR A 243 -7.97 -12.73 5.45
CA THR A 243 -9.02 -13.64 5.92
C THR A 243 -8.43 -14.60 6.94
N CYS A 244 -9.07 -14.66 8.10
CA CYS A 244 -8.72 -15.55 9.21
C CYS A 244 -9.84 -16.56 9.40
N VAL A 245 -9.56 -17.82 9.14
CA VAL A 245 -10.46 -18.96 9.39
C VAL A 245 -10.04 -19.59 10.71
N SER A 246 -10.96 -19.64 11.68
CA SER A 246 -10.72 -20.20 13.01
C SER A 246 -11.13 -21.68 13.04
N PHE A 247 -10.32 -22.51 13.69
CA PHE A 247 -10.58 -23.95 13.92
C PHE A 247 -10.43 -24.27 15.40
N ASN A 248 -11.29 -25.16 15.90
CA ASN A 248 -11.16 -25.76 17.22
C ASN A 248 -11.21 -27.29 17.07
N ASN A 249 -10.19 -27.99 17.56
CA ASN A 249 -10.03 -29.44 17.38
C ASN A 249 -10.22 -29.89 15.91
N GLY A 250 -9.68 -29.13 14.94
CA GLY A 250 -9.76 -29.41 13.52
C GLY A 250 -11.10 -29.07 12.85
N GLN A 251 -12.11 -28.64 13.60
CA GLN A 251 -13.40 -28.19 13.07
C GLN A 251 -13.42 -26.67 12.89
N GLN A 252 -13.87 -26.21 11.72
CA GLN A 252 -14.01 -24.77 11.45
C GLN A 252 -15.11 -24.17 12.33
N THR A 253 -14.77 -23.11 13.07
CA THR A 253 -15.69 -22.40 13.95
C THR A 253 -16.23 -21.11 13.35
N GLY A 254 -15.47 -20.49 12.44
CA GLY A 254 -15.92 -19.30 11.72
C GLY A 254 -14.83 -18.60 10.94
N ILE A 255 -15.22 -17.50 10.29
CA ILE A 255 -14.35 -16.68 9.44
C ILE A 255 -14.51 -15.22 9.84
N ARG A 256 -13.40 -14.50 9.93
CA ARG A 256 -13.34 -13.04 10.08
C ARG A 256 -12.28 -12.45 9.15
N THR A 257 -12.44 -11.20 8.79
CA THR A 257 -11.51 -10.49 7.92
C THR A 257 -11.02 -9.21 8.57
N VAL A 258 -9.81 -8.81 8.22
CA VAL A 258 -9.26 -7.47 8.49
C VAL A 258 -8.68 -6.89 7.21
N LYS A 259 -8.76 -5.57 7.05
CA LYS A 259 -8.22 -4.85 5.90
C LYS A 259 -6.95 -4.12 6.28
N ILE A 260 -5.96 -4.16 5.38
CA ILE A 260 -4.70 -3.42 5.51
C ILE A 260 -4.38 -2.72 4.18
N THR A 261 -3.81 -1.52 4.24
CA THR A 261 -3.33 -0.83 3.05
C THR A 261 -1.92 -1.28 2.70
N LEU A 262 -1.71 -1.81 1.49
CA LEU A 262 -0.38 -2.09 0.94
C LEU A 262 0.07 -0.91 0.10
N THR A 263 1.31 -0.44 0.33
CA THR A 263 1.88 0.74 -0.34
C THR A 263 3.12 0.35 -1.14
N VAL A 264 3.23 0.82 -2.38
CA VAL A 264 4.43 0.67 -3.21
C VAL A 264 5.51 1.60 -2.65
N PRO A 265 6.69 1.11 -2.26
CA PRO A 265 7.78 1.93 -1.76
C PRO A 265 8.16 3.08 -2.71
N SER A 266 8.57 4.22 -2.16
CA SER A 266 8.97 5.40 -2.96
C SER A 266 10.22 5.16 -3.82
N SER A 267 11.04 4.18 -3.46
CA SER A 267 12.23 3.75 -4.21
C SER A 267 11.88 3.02 -5.52
N ILE A 268 10.64 2.57 -5.68
CA ILE A 268 10.18 1.94 -6.91
C ILE A 268 9.78 3.04 -7.90
N VAL A 269 10.66 3.30 -8.84
CA VAL A 269 10.55 4.35 -9.87
C VAL A 269 10.72 3.73 -11.26
N PRO A 270 10.29 4.38 -12.36
CA PRO A 270 10.53 3.91 -13.71
C PRO A 270 12.03 3.79 -14.00
N GLN A 271 12.41 3.12 -15.08
CA GLN A 271 13.79 2.93 -15.51
C GLN A 271 13.99 3.51 -16.90
N ILE A 272 15.04 4.33 -17.08
CA ILE A 272 15.53 4.74 -18.40
C ILE A 272 16.63 3.73 -18.77
N THR A 273 16.37 2.90 -19.79
CA THR A 273 17.28 1.81 -20.20
C THR A 273 18.27 2.24 -21.27
N TYR A 274 17.88 3.20 -22.12
CA TYR A 274 18.71 3.68 -23.20
C TYR A 274 18.40 5.13 -23.57
N ILE A 275 19.43 5.90 -23.92
CA ILE A 275 19.35 7.25 -24.47
C ILE A 275 20.32 7.30 -25.64
N SER A 276 19.83 7.72 -26.80
CA SER A 276 20.63 7.98 -27.98
C SER A 276 20.45 9.42 -28.44
N ILE A 277 21.55 10.07 -28.78
CA ILE A 277 21.55 11.39 -29.44
C ILE A 277 22.43 11.29 -30.65
N THR A 278 21.84 11.41 -31.85
CA THR A 278 22.51 11.37 -33.14
C THR A 278 22.16 12.63 -33.93
N ASP A 279 23.00 13.03 -34.92
CA ASP A 279 22.66 14.15 -35.78
C ASP A 279 21.78 13.67 -36.93
N SER A 280 20.68 14.33 -37.21
CA SER A 280 19.81 14.05 -38.36
C SER A 280 20.28 14.78 -39.64
N ASN A 281 21.29 15.64 -39.56
CA ASN A 281 21.89 16.26 -40.71
C ASN A 281 22.99 15.36 -41.30
N ASN A 282 22.64 14.57 -42.33
CA ASN A 282 23.56 13.61 -42.93
C ASN A 282 24.84 14.27 -43.47
N THR A 283 24.77 15.51 -43.97
CA THR A 283 25.96 16.22 -44.47
C THR A 283 26.94 16.50 -43.34
N VAL A 284 26.45 16.90 -42.16
CA VAL A 284 27.30 17.11 -40.96
C VAL A 284 27.91 15.79 -40.51
N VAL A 285 27.10 14.73 -40.44
CA VAL A 285 27.57 13.38 -40.07
C VAL A 285 28.69 12.91 -41.00
N GLU A 286 28.47 12.96 -42.28
CA GLU A 286 29.40 12.43 -43.30
C GLU A 286 30.69 13.27 -43.42
N LYS A 287 30.55 14.62 -43.38
CA LYS A 287 31.70 15.51 -43.64
C LYS A 287 32.46 15.89 -42.39
N ILE A 288 31.75 16.06 -41.27
CA ILE A 288 32.34 16.57 -40.02
C ILE A 288 32.50 15.47 -38.99
N GLY A 289 31.48 14.61 -38.83
CA GLY A 289 31.50 13.46 -37.88
C GLY A 289 31.27 13.83 -36.43
N THR A 290 30.85 15.07 -36.18
CA THR A 290 30.47 15.56 -34.85
C THR A 290 29.42 16.65 -34.93
N PHE A 291 28.77 17.02 -33.84
CA PHE A 291 27.77 18.07 -33.83
C PHE A 291 28.37 19.44 -34.05
N VAL A 292 27.63 20.30 -34.77
CA VAL A 292 28.03 21.66 -35.14
C VAL A 292 26.89 22.62 -34.84
N LYS A 293 27.15 23.68 -34.09
CA LYS A 293 26.21 24.77 -33.88
C LYS A 293 25.68 25.32 -35.19
N LEU A 294 24.41 25.68 -35.28
CA LEU A 294 23.67 26.20 -36.43
C LEU A 294 23.48 25.21 -37.60
N LEU A 295 24.15 24.08 -37.60
CA LEU A 295 24.06 23.08 -38.66
C LEU A 295 23.43 21.77 -38.22
N SER A 296 23.77 21.28 -37.02
CA SER A 296 23.27 20.02 -36.48
C SER A 296 21.83 20.12 -36.02
N ARG A 297 21.05 19.09 -36.31
CA ARG A 297 19.69 18.90 -35.82
C ARG A 297 19.61 17.55 -35.10
N PRO A 298 19.88 17.51 -33.77
CA PRO A 298 19.89 16.28 -33.02
C PRO A 298 18.56 15.51 -33.09
N LEU A 299 18.65 14.19 -33.32
CA LEU A 299 17.61 13.18 -33.07
C LEU A 299 17.90 12.57 -31.69
N ILE A 300 16.98 12.73 -30.78
CA ILE A 300 17.03 12.16 -29.44
C ILE A 300 16.02 11.02 -29.38
N ALA A 301 16.47 9.83 -28.95
CA ALA A 301 15.62 8.68 -28.73
C ALA A 301 15.84 8.12 -27.32
N ILE A 302 14.74 7.86 -26.60
CA ILE A 302 14.73 7.44 -25.21
C ILE A 302 13.94 6.14 -25.09
N THR A 303 14.53 5.13 -24.47
CA THR A 303 13.83 3.90 -24.10
C THR A 303 13.71 3.84 -22.59
N ALA A 304 12.48 3.70 -22.10
CA ALA A 304 12.19 3.62 -20.67
C ALA A 304 11.05 2.63 -20.40
N ASN A 305 11.06 2.03 -19.21
CA ASN A 305 10.07 1.07 -18.78
C ASN A 305 9.57 1.42 -17.37
N GLY A 306 8.28 1.18 -17.11
CA GLY A 306 7.77 1.08 -15.77
C GLY A 306 8.19 -0.24 -15.12
N VAL A 307 7.99 -0.37 -13.81
CA VAL A 307 8.31 -1.57 -13.05
C VAL A 307 7.08 -2.10 -12.31
N TYR A 308 7.05 -3.42 -12.06
CA TYR A 308 5.92 -4.08 -11.39
C TYR A 308 4.56 -3.68 -11.99
N GLY A 309 4.43 -3.80 -13.32
CA GLY A 309 3.17 -3.59 -14.06
C GLY A 309 2.83 -2.15 -14.40
N SER A 310 3.53 -1.12 -13.87
CA SER A 310 3.37 0.25 -14.35
C SER A 310 3.94 0.41 -15.77
N THR A 311 3.47 1.38 -16.51
CA THR A 311 3.97 1.78 -17.83
C THR A 311 4.42 3.24 -17.80
N ILE A 312 5.10 3.70 -18.83
CA ILE A 312 5.47 5.12 -18.92
C ILE A 312 4.25 5.94 -19.33
N ALA A 313 3.94 6.94 -18.52
CA ALA A 313 2.83 7.88 -18.73
C ALA A 313 3.27 9.11 -19.53
N SER A 314 4.51 9.61 -19.33
CA SER A 314 5.01 10.78 -20.04
C SER A 314 6.53 10.88 -20.05
N TYR A 315 7.03 11.61 -21.05
CA TYR A 315 8.42 12.04 -21.19
C TYR A 315 8.50 13.56 -21.08
N ARG A 316 9.60 14.06 -20.56
CA ARG A 316 9.96 15.47 -20.57
C ARG A 316 11.46 15.59 -20.75
N THR A 317 11.89 16.10 -21.90
CA THR A 317 13.30 16.33 -22.20
C THR A 317 13.57 17.81 -22.39
N THR A 318 14.50 18.36 -21.63
CA THR A 318 15.02 19.72 -21.85
C THR A 318 16.36 19.61 -22.52
N PHE A 319 16.49 20.22 -23.73
CA PHE A 319 17.69 20.19 -24.54
C PHE A 319 17.86 21.50 -25.28
N ASP A 320 19.06 22.09 -25.27
CA ASP A 320 19.40 23.38 -25.92
C ASP A 320 18.35 24.48 -25.68
N GLY A 321 17.87 24.57 -24.40
CA GLY A 321 16.87 25.55 -23.96
C GLY A 321 15.42 25.25 -24.34
N VAL A 322 15.14 24.13 -25.03
CA VAL A 322 13.79 23.74 -25.49
C VAL A 322 13.33 22.49 -24.75
N THR A 323 12.03 22.41 -24.45
CA THR A 323 11.40 21.22 -23.84
C THR A 323 10.62 20.43 -24.88
N TYR A 324 10.80 19.09 -24.88
CA TYR A 324 10.15 18.10 -25.74
C TYR A 324 9.44 17.07 -24.85
N THR A 325 8.35 16.49 -25.36
CA THR A 325 7.50 15.54 -24.60
C THR A 325 7.41 14.16 -25.23
N ASP A 326 8.04 13.94 -26.38
CA ASP A 326 8.05 12.65 -27.06
C ASP A 326 9.23 11.78 -26.61
N ALA A 327 9.06 10.46 -26.74
CA ALA A 327 10.13 9.48 -26.49
C ALA A 327 11.24 9.56 -27.56
N SER A 328 10.88 9.97 -28.78
CA SER A 328 11.81 10.14 -29.87
C SER A 328 11.40 11.36 -30.69
N PHE A 329 12.35 12.26 -30.94
CA PHE A 329 12.11 13.51 -31.65
C PHE A 329 13.39 14.04 -32.29
N ILE A 330 13.23 14.81 -33.37
CA ILE A 330 14.27 15.67 -33.96
C ILE A 330 14.04 17.07 -33.41
N THR A 331 15.12 17.78 -33.04
CA THR A 331 15.01 19.15 -32.54
C THR A 331 14.38 20.07 -33.63
N ASN A 332 13.48 20.97 -33.18
CA ASN A 332 12.74 21.86 -34.09
C ASN A 332 13.66 22.83 -34.84
N LYS A 333 14.80 23.17 -34.25
CA LYS A 333 15.83 24.08 -34.78
C LYS A 333 17.18 23.40 -34.73
N ALA A 334 18.12 23.91 -35.54
CA ALA A 334 19.51 23.56 -35.37
C ALA A 334 20.05 24.00 -34.02
N LEU A 335 21.10 23.35 -33.55
CA LEU A 335 21.75 23.68 -32.26
C LEU A 335 22.07 25.17 -32.18
N SER A 336 21.71 25.80 -31.08
CA SER A 336 22.01 27.20 -30.82
C SER A 336 23.28 27.40 -29.96
N THR A 337 23.72 26.34 -29.30
CA THR A 337 24.84 26.35 -28.31
C THR A 337 26.02 25.53 -28.85
N ALA A 338 27.24 26.04 -28.65
CA ALA A 338 28.49 25.32 -28.87
C ALA A 338 29.06 24.77 -27.54
N GLY A 339 30.04 23.88 -27.66
CA GLY A 339 30.62 23.21 -26.49
C GLY A 339 29.70 22.09 -25.96
N THR A 340 29.64 21.91 -24.65
CA THR A 340 28.84 20.86 -24.01
C THR A 340 27.37 21.26 -23.95
N VAL A 341 26.53 20.51 -24.65
CA VAL A 341 25.05 20.67 -24.65
C VAL A 341 24.42 19.47 -23.92
N THR A 342 23.77 19.74 -22.80
CA THR A 342 23.21 18.71 -21.93
C THR A 342 21.71 18.49 -22.24
N ALA A 343 21.32 17.23 -22.37
CA ALA A 343 19.94 16.77 -22.38
C ALA A 343 19.57 16.29 -20.97
N THR A 344 18.55 16.88 -20.38
CA THR A 344 17.96 16.43 -19.09
C THR A 344 16.61 15.79 -19.37
N ILE A 345 16.51 14.48 -19.09
CA ILE A 345 15.37 13.65 -19.42
C ILE A 345 14.69 13.23 -18.13
N THR A 346 13.40 13.50 -17.99
CA THR A 346 12.54 13.02 -16.91
C THR A 346 11.44 12.13 -17.52
N VAL A 347 11.30 10.92 -16.99
CA VAL A 347 10.21 10.01 -17.31
C VAL A 347 9.29 9.85 -16.10
N THR A 348 7.99 9.80 -16.36
CA THR A 348 6.96 9.58 -15.32
C THR A 348 6.19 8.31 -15.66
N ASP A 349 6.01 7.43 -14.68
CA ASP A 349 5.19 6.22 -14.85
C ASP A 349 3.71 6.46 -14.52
N THR A 350 2.87 5.45 -14.75
CA THR A 350 1.42 5.51 -14.48
C THR A 350 1.07 5.61 -13.00
N ARG A 351 2.01 5.37 -12.06
CA ARG A 351 1.86 5.64 -10.63
C ARG A 351 2.21 7.08 -10.24
N GLY A 352 2.68 7.90 -11.22
CA GLY A 352 3.17 9.26 -10.98
C GLY A 352 4.60 9.31 -10.42
N ARG A 353 5.35 8.19 -10.43
CA ARG A 353 6.75 8.14 -10.02
C ARG A 353 7.65 8.61 -11.14
N THR A 354 8.72 9.31 -10.81
CA THR A 354 9.62 9.92 -11.77
C THR A 354 11.05 9.44 -11.62
N LEU A 355 11.76 9.36 -12.77
CA LEU A 355 13.21 9.24 -12.82
C LEU A 355 13.77 10.29 -13.75
N THR A 356 14.84 10.97 -13.35
CA THR A 356 15.56 11.94 -14.17
C THR A 356 16.98 11.44 -14.45
N ARG A 357 17.42 11.54 -15.72
CA ARG A 357 18.80 11.32 -16.16
C ARG A 357 19.25 12.43 -17.07
N SER A 358 20.57 12.73 -17.05
CA SER A 358 21.20 13.68 -17.95
C SER A 358 22.29 12.98 -18.78
N THR A 359 22.41 13.41 -20.03
CA THR A 359 23.50 13.06 -20.94
C THR A 359 23.90 14.30 -21.72
N ALA A 360 25.07 14.32 -22.33
CA ALA A 360 25.58 15.49 -23.06
C ALA A 360 26.22 15.11 -24.37
N ILE A 361 26.21 16.05 -25.31
CA ILE A 361 26.99 16.04 -26.53
C ILE A 361 27.93 17.23 -26.52
N ASN A 362 28.99 17.16 -27.39
CA ASN A 362 29.85 18.31 -27.67
C ASN A 362 29.58 18.82 -29.08
N ALA A 363 29.38 20.13 -29.25
CA ALA A 363 29.14 20.78 -30.51
C ALA A 363 30.28 21.74 -30.82
N LEU A 364 30.82 21.66 -32.04
CA LEU A 364 31.78 22.63 -32.54
C LEU A 364 31.11 24.00 -32.70
N ASP A 365 31.86 25.06 -32.41
CA ASP A 365 31.36 26.41 -32.65
C ASP A 365 31.37 26.70 -34.16
N TYR A 366 30.34 27.38 -34.62
CA TYR A 366 30.17 27.80 -35.98
C TYR A 366 29.38 29.10 -36.04
N SER A 367 29.76 29.95 -37.00
CA SER A 367 28.99 31.12 -37.39
C SER A 367 28.91 31.15 -38.95
N TYR A 368 27.83 31.71 -39.46
CA TYR A 368 27.69 31.87 -40.91
C TYR A 368 28.82 32.72 -41.47
N PRO A 369 29.20 32.49 -42.79
CA PRO A 369 30.14 33.33 -43.49
C PRO A 369 29.75 34.80 -43.39
N SER A 370 30.75 35.68 -43.19
CA SER A 370 30.56 37.10 -43.01
C SER A 370 31.45 37.87 -43.95
N ILE A 371 30.84 38.75 -44.75
CA ILE A 371 31.52 39.73 -45.56
C ILE A 371 31.56 41.05 -44.76
N LYS A 372 32.75 41.49 -44.38
CA LYS A 372 32.95 42.74 -43.64
C LYS A 372 33.08 43.92 -44.58
N GLN A 373 33.73 43.72 -45.73
CA GLN A 373 33.91 44.76 -46.75
C GLN A 373 33.97 44.15 -48.12
N PHE A 374 33.29 44.74 -49.10
CA PHE A 374 33.50 44.55 -50.51
C PHE A 374 33.32 45.93 -51.18
N LYS A 375 34.38 46.43 -51.79
CA LYS A 375 34.37 47.69 -52.51
C LYS A 375 35.09 47.52 -53.85
N CYS A 376 34.46 47.95 -54.90
CA CYS A 376 35.02 47.96 -56.24
C CYS A 376 35.11 49.38 -56.73
N GLU A 377 36.16 49.67 -57.46
CA GLU A 377 36.33 50.94 -58.15
C GLU A 377 37.05 50.76 -59.44
N ARG A 378 36.80 51.62 -60.42
CA ARG A 378 37.47 51.63 -61.75
C ARG A 378 38.97 51.88 -61.55
N SER A 379 39.78 51.16 -62.32
CA SER A 379 41.24 51.28 -62.34
C SER A 379 41.89 51.05 -63.70
N ASN A 380 43.15 51.42 -63.77
CA ASN A 380 44.08 50.97 -64.81
C ASN A 380 44.58 49.56 -64.50
N ALA A 381 45.26 48.91 -65.48
CA ALA A 381 45.82 47.59 -65.29
C ALA A 381 46.89 47.49 -64.17
N ASP A 382 47.54 48.58 -63.82
CA ASP A 382 48.49 48.67 -62.69
C ASP A 382 47.83 48.85 -61.34
N GLY A 383 46.50 48.94 -61.28
CA GLY A 383 45.71 49.11 -60.07
C GLY A 383 45.57 50.58 -59.62
N THR A 384 46.02 51.53 -60.40
CA THR A 384 45.81 52.98 -60.08
C THR A 384 44.33 53.30 -60.33
N ALA A 385 43.67 53.87 -59.31
CA ALA A 385 42.26 54.30 -59.40
C ALA A 385 42.12 55.40 -60.45
N THR A 386 41.14 55.27 -61.35
CA THR A 386 40.81 56.29 -62.32
C THR A 386 39.31 56.37 -62.53
N GLN A 387 38.83 57.54 -62.93
CA GLN A 387 37.40 57.76 -63.17
C GLN A 387 37.10 57.96 -64.64
N VAL A 388 38.10 57.98 -65.48
CA VAL A 388 37.95 58.44 -66.89
C VAL A 388 38.25 57.32 -67.90
N ASP A 389 39.38 56.65 -67.82
CA ASP A 389 39.95 55.85 -68.88
C ASP A 389 40.32 54.40 -68.54
N GLY A 390 40.13 53.98 -67.29
CA GLY A 390 40.44 52.60 -66.88
C GLY A 390 39.42 51.62 -67.37
N VAL A 391 39.86 50.51 -67.92
CA VAL A 391 39.04 49.36 -68.37
C VAL A 391 39.04 48.25 -67.38
N ASN A 392 39.80 48.35 -66.27
CA ASN A 392 39.86 47.38 -65.26
C ASN A 392 39.03 47.84 -64.01
N VAL A 393 38.77 46.94 -63.15
CA VAL A 393 38.17 47.15 -61.79
C VAL A 393 39.09 46.58 -60.76
N ARG A 394 39.45 47.42 -59.77
CA ARG A 394 40.12 46.93 -58.57
C ARG A 394 39.14 46.74 -57.42
N TYR A 395 39.42 45.80 -56.58
CA TYR A 395 38.54 45.56 -55.44
C TYR A 395 39.30 45.41 -54.11
N ASN A 396 38.62 45.75 -53.05
CA ASN A 396 38.98 45.45 -51.66
C ASN A 396 37.93 44.52 -51.08
N PHE A 397 38.38 43.42 -50.55
CA PHE A 397 37.52 42.45 -49.89
C PHE A 397 38.05 42.04 -48.52
N SER A 398 37.18 41.98 -47.52
CA SER A 398 37.48 41.28 -46.31
C SER A 398 36.25 40.49 -45.86
N GLY A 399 36.47 39.22 -45.50
CA GLY A 399 35.43 38.32 -45.05
C GLY A 399 36.01 37.21 -44.19
N SER A 400 35.14 36.48 -43.52
CA SER A 400 35.54 35.34 -42.69
C SER A 400 34.54 34.24 -42.76
N VAL A 401 35.01 33.00 -42.63
CA VAL A 401 34.25 31.78 -42.50
C VAL A 401 34.71 31.09 -41.22
N ALA A 402 33.83 30.61 -40.39
CA ALA A 402 34.20 29.85 -39.19
C ALA A 402 34.79 28.49 -39.60
N PRO A 403 35.99 28.11 -39.15
CA PRO A 403 36.52 26.79 -39.37
C PRO A 403 35.73 25.76 -38.56
N ILE A 404 35.36 24.65 -39.20
CA ILE A 404 34.71 23.52 -38.50
C ILE A 404 35.76 22.42 -38.42
N ASP A 405 36.64 22.51 -37.42
CA ASP A 405 37.79 21.60 -37.30
C ASP A 405 38.61 21.45 -38.57
N ASN A 406 38.69 22.54 -39.36
CA ASN A 406 39.34 22.59 -40.68
C ASN A 406 38.79 21.59 -41.74
N LYS A 407 37.57 21.06 -41.53
CA LYS A 407 36.92 20.09 -42.43
C LYS A 407 36.01 20.72 -43.46
N ASN A 408 35.65 22.00 -43.32
CA ASN A 408 34.83 22.73 -44.29
C ASN A 408 35.71 23.42 -45.37
N GLY A 409 35.28 23.39 -46.59
CA GLY A 409 35.88 24.16 -47.65
C GLY A 409 35.39 25.62 -47.66
N VAL A 410 36.19 26.51 -48.21
CA VAL A 410 35.84 27.91 -48.43
C VAL A 410 36.01 28.24 -49.92
N ALA A 411 35.03 28.98 -50.47
CA ALA A 411 35.12 29.54 -51.80
C ALA A 411 34.64 30.99 -51.78
N CYS A 412 35.35 31.86 -52.44
CA CYS A 412 34.95 33.25 -52.60
C CYS A 412 35.04 33.63 -54.06
N VAL A 413 33.92 34.03 -54.63
CA VAL A 413 33.79 34.24 -56.08
C VAL A 413 33.19 35.58 -56.40
N ILE A 414 33.81 36.33 -57.30
CA ILE A 414 33.28 37.60 -57.88
C ILE A 414 32.49 37.30 -59.15
N TYR A 415 31.33 37.92 -59.19
CA TYR A 415 30.45 37.92 -60.43
C TYR A 415 30.19 39.34 -60.82
N TYR A 416 29.99 39.48 -62.16
CA TYR A 416 29.61 40.73 -62.78
C TYR A 416 28.51 40.55 -63.82
N LYS A 417 27.82 41.63 -64.19
CA LYS A 417 26.89 41.69 -65.30
C LYS A 417 26.79 43.14 -65.79
N LEU A 418 26.39 43.35 -67.02
CA LEU A 418 25.89 44.66 -67.53
C LEU A 418 24.67 45.00 -66.59
N SER A 419 24.56 46.26 -66.17
CA SER A 419 23.43 46.63 -65.29
C SER A 419 22.07 46.43 -65.97
N THR A 420 22.00 46.37 -67.26
CA THR A 420 20.82 46.07 -68.12
C THR A 420 20.59 44.58 -68.29
N ALA A 421 21.57 43.71 -67.99
CA ALA A 421 21.48 42.28 -68.20
C ALA A 421 20.90 41.57 -66.97
N SER A 422 20.22 40.43 -67.21
CA SER A 422 19.68 39.59 -66.17
C SER A 422 20.67 38.53 -65.64
N ALA A 423 21.56 38.06 -66.56
CA ALA A 423 22.50 36.97 -66.24
C ALA A 423 23.81 37.48 -65.64
N TRP A 424 24.32 36.76 -64.67
CA TRP A 424 25.59 37.00 -63.99
C TRP A 424 26.69 36.14 -64.64
N ASN A 425 27.81 36.75 -64.94
CA ASN A 425 29.02 36.08 -65.41
C ASN A 425 30.02 35.97 -64.24
N LYS A 426 30.76 34.88 -64.12
CA LYS A 426 31.85 34.71 -63.13
C LYS A 426 33.04 35.56 -63.65
N ALA A 427 33.56 36.41 -62.78
CA ALA A 427 34.79 37.15 -63.05
C ALA A 427 35.98 36.28 -62.60
N GLU A 428 36.12 36.06 -61.35
CA GLU A 428 37.27 35.33 -60.75
C GLU A 428 36.98 34.72 -59.41
N ASN A 429 37.88 33.86 -58.93
CA ASN A 429 37.92 33.44 -57.52
C ASN A 429 38.90 34.32 -56.79
N ILE A 430 38.48 34.82 -55.58
CA ILE A 430 39.41 35.45 -54.63
C ILE A 430 40.28 34.33 -54.04
N PRO A 431 41.65 34.46 -54.09
CA PRO A 431 42.55 33.48 -53.53
C PRO A 431 42.31 33.35 -52.02
N ILE A 432 42.23 32.11 -51.50
CA ILE A 432 41.96 31.80 -50.12
C ILE A 432 43.18 31.10 -49.51
N ALA A 433 43.86 31.79 -48.62
CA ALA A 433 44.96 31.23 -47.84
C ALA A 433 44.57 30.78 -46.43
N ALA A 434 43.45 31.29 -45.93
CA ALA A 434 42.94 30.98 -44.57
C ALA A 434 41.43 31.29 -44.50
N TYR A 435 40.78 30.89 -43.42
CA TYR A 435 39.36 31.15 -43.13
C TYR A 435 39.03 32.67 -42.95
N ASN A 436 40.02 33.49 -42.66
CA ASN A 436 39.93 34.97 -42.81
C ASN A 436 40.52 35.35 -44.15
N ILE A 437 39.72 35.92 -45.02
CA ILE A 437 40.05 36.26 -46.37
C ILE A 437 40.21 37.76 -46.48
N THR A 438 41.33 38.19 -47.03
CA THR A 438 41.60 39.61 -47.28
C THR A 438 42.21 39.75 -48.65
N ALA A 439 41.65 40.67 -49.44
CA ALA A 439 42.21 41.12 -50.74
C ALA A 439 42.21 42.65 -50.72
N VAL A 440 43.34 43.23 -51.02
CA VAL A 440 43.51 44.71 -50.99
C VAL A 440 44.04 45.20 -52.33
N ASN A 441 43.26 46.08 -52.92
CA ASN A 441 43.60 46.70 -54.23
C ASN A 441 43.95 45.69 -55.35
N VAL A 442 43.26 44.55 -55.33
CA VAL A 442 43.43 43.51 -56.34
C VAL A 442 42.70 43.93 -57.57
N VAL A 443 43.36 43.88 -58.77
CA VAL A 443 42.79 44.20 -60.06
C VAL A 443 42.15 42.93 -60.62
N MET A 444 40.91 43.02 -61.07
CA MET A 444 40.24 41.89 -61.80
C MET A 444 40.87 41.62 -63.10
N GLU A 445 41.01 40.32 -63.39
CA GLU A 445 41.48 39.91 -64.73
C GLU A 445 40.53 40.29 -65.93
N GLN A 446 39.25 40.48 -65.59
CA GLN A 446 38.21 40.88 -66.54
C GLN A 446 38.32 42.37 -66.89
N GLU A 447 38.40 42.71 -68.16
CA GLU A 447 38.27 44.03 -68.69
C GLU A 447 36.81 44.42 -68.93
N PHE A 448 36.49 45.68 -68.71
CA PHE A 448 35.15 46.26 -68.77
C PHE A 448 35.08 47.39 -69.83
N GLU A 449 33.99 47.48 -70.57
CA GLU A 449 33.77 48.55 -71.53
C GLU A 449 33.62 49.91 -70.84
N LEU A 450 34.28 50.96 -71.39
CA LEU A 450 34.33 52.30 -70.81
C LEU A 450 32.95 52.97 -70.74
N LEU A 451 32.08 52.72 -71.69
CA LEU A 451 30.78 53.39 -71.80
C LEU A 451 29.62 52.55 -71.16
N SER A 452 29.93 51.45 -70.58
CA SER A 452 28.93 50.55 -69.99
C SER A 452 28.92 50.61 -68.46
N SER A 453 27.74 50.42 -67.85
CA SER A 453 27.54 50.26 -66.43
C SER A 453 27.45 48.79 -66.01
N TYR A 454 28.15 48.42 -64.97
CA TYR A 454 28.19 47.02 -64.47
C TYR A 454 27.77 46.90 -63.01
N ASP A 455 27.04 45.89 -62.72
CA ASP A 455 26.82 45.45 -61.34
C ASP A 455 27.86 44.38 -61.00
N ILE A 456 28.47 44.49 -59.84
CA ILE A 456 29.46 43.51 -59.30
C ILE A 456 29.02 43.01 -57.96
N LYS A 457 29.08 41.70 -57.76
CA LYS A 457 28.80 41.06 -56.48
C LYS A 457 29.86 40.02 -56.10
N VAL A 458 29.99 39.75 -54.82
CA VAL A 458 30.82 38.70 -54.28
C VAL A 458 29.95 37.65 -53.56
N HIS A 459 30.26 36.38 -53.74
CA HIS A 459 29.70 35.26 -52.98
C HIS A 459 30.82 34.64 -52.16
N LEU A 460 30.58 34.49 -50.89
CA LEU A 460 31.41 33.79 -49.92
C LEU A 460 30.69 32.57 -49.41
#